data_89c43007bd48b51f557b1f8b6291a167
#
_entry.id   89c43007bd48b51f557b1f8b6291a167
#
_cell.length_a   1.000
_cell.length_b   1.000
_cell.length_c   1.000
_cell.angle_alpha   90.00
_cell.angle_beta   90.00
_cell.angle_gamma   90.00
#
_symmetry.space_group_name_H-M   'P 1'
#
loop_
_entity.id
_entity.type
_entity.pdbx_description
1 polymer ?
#
loop_
_entity_poly.entity_id
_entity_poly.type
_entity_poly.pdbx_seq_one_letter_code
_entity_poly.pdbx_strand_id
1 'polypeptide(L)'
;TAELGGNALALTPIEFAMLELFMRHQGQVFSRLQLLEAAHGFAFEGYERTIDAHIRNLRRKIEQDTHAPKFIQTVYGIGYRFGGTGGGHGDD
;
A
#
# COMPACT_ATOMS: atom_id res chain seq x y z
N THR A 1 4.68 -15.58 -1.01
CA THR A 1 5.80 -14.65 -1.03
C THR A 1 5.49 -13.46 -1.93
N ALA A 2 5.76 -12.28 -1.45
CA ALA A 2 5.54 -11.07 -2.23
C ALA A 2 6.78 -10.77 -3.07
N GLU A 3 6.55 -10.31 -4.29
CA GLU A 3 7.63 -9.93 -5.19
C GLU A 3 7.25 -8.67 -5.95
N LEU A 4 8.27 -7.88 -6.24
CA LEU A 4 8.11 -6.70 -7.04
C LEU A 4 9.35 -6.57 -7.92
N GLY A 5 9.14 -6.47 -9.24
CA GLY A 5 10.26 -6.39 -10.14
C GLY A 5 11.14 -7.63 -10.15
N GLY A 6 10.57 -8.78 -9.77
CA GLY A 6 11.30 -10.03 -9.73
C GLY A 6 12.06 -10.28 -8.44
N ASN A 7 12.01 -9.35 -7.51
CA ASN A 7 12.72 -9.49 -6.24
C ASN A 7 11.76 -9.81 -5.12
N ALA A 8 12.12 -10.77 -4.29
CA ALA A 8 11.32 -11.10 -3.13
C ALA A 8 11.38 -9.94 -2.12
N LEU A 9 10.25 -9.64 -1.53
CA LEU A 9 10.13 -8.56 -0.57
C LEU A 9 9.92 -9.11 0.83
N ALA A 10 10.65 -8.57 1.80
CA ALA A 10 10.51 -8.97 3.21
C ALA A 10 9.40 -8.14 3.85
N LEU A 11 8.17 -8.50 3.57
CA LEU A 11 7.02 -7.78 4.08
C LEU A 11 6.52 -8.40 5.38
N THR A 12 6.06 -7.53 6.28
CA THR A 12 5.30 -8.02 7.44
C THR A 12 3.93 -8.51 6.96
N PRO A 13 3.23 -9.34 7.78
CA PRO A 13 1.89 -9.79 7.38
C PRO A 13 0.93 -8.64 7.08
N ILE A 14 1.02 -7.55 7.85
CA ILE A 14 0.16 -6.39 7.63
C ILE A 14 0.49 -5.72 6.31
N GLU A 15 1.78 -5.55 6.05
CA GLU A 15 2.23 -4.95 4.79
C GLU A 15 1.79 -5.81 3.61
N PHE A 16 1.92 -7.12 3.73
CA PHE A 16 1.51 -8.02 2.67
C PHE A 16 0.00 -7.93 2.42
N ALA A 17 -0.79 -7.90 3.50
CA ALA A 17 -2.25 -7.81 3.37
C ALA A 17 -2.66 -6.53 2.64
N MET A 18 -2.03 -5.42 3.00
CA MET A 18 -2.35 -4.15 2.36
C MET A 18 -1.94 -4.15 0.89
N LEU A 19 -0.73 -4.64 0.61
CA LEU A 19 -0.25 -4.66 -0.76
C LEU A 19 -1.12 -5.57 -1.63
N GLU A 20 -1.52 -6.71 -1.10
CA GLU A 20 -2.40 -7.61 -1.83
C GLU A 20 -3.73 -6.94 -2.15
N LEU A 21 -4.30 -6.24 -1.17
CA LEU A 21 -5.55 -5.53 -1.39
C LEU A 21 -5.40 -4.49 -2.49
N PHE A 22 -4.34 -3.71 -2.43
CA PHE A 22 -4.06 -2.69 -3.43
C PHE A 22 -3.91 -3.30 -4.83
N MET A 23 -3.15 -4.39 -4.92
CA MET A 23 -2.87 -4.97 -6.23
C MET A 23 -4.09 -5.64 -6.84
N ARG A 24 -4.98 -6.16 -6.01
CA ARG A 24 -6.24 -6.74 -6.50
C ARG A 24 -7.20 -5.70 -7.00
N HIS A 25 -7.08 -4.48 -6.51
CA HIS A 25 -8.02 -3.41 -6.82
C HIS A 25 -7.25 -2.17 -7.24
N GLN A 26 -6.43 -2.33 -8.27
CA GLN A 26 -5.59 -1.23 -8.75
C GLN A 26 -6.45 -0.04 -9.15
N GLY A 27 -6.03 1.13 -8.70
CA GLY A 27 -6.75 2.36 -8.97
C GLY A 27 -7.83 2.71 -7.96
N GLN A 28 -8.27 1.73 -7.18
CA GLN A 28 -9.29 2.00 -6.18
C GLN A 28 -8.68 2.66 -4.95
N VAL A 29 -9.37 3.68 -4.44
CA VAL A 29 -8.93 4.37 -3.23
C VAL A 29 -9.48 3.65 -2.01
N PHE A 30 -8.61 3.41 -1.04
CA PHE A 30 -8.99 2.80 0.22
C PHE A 30 -8.74 3.79 1.36
N SER A 31 -9.72 3.95 2.23
CA SER A 31 -9.53 4.76 3.43
C SER A 31 -8.63 4.02 4.41
N ARG A 32 -8.11 4.78 5.39
CA ARG A 32 -7.31 4.15 6.44
C ARG A 32 -8.10 3.11 7.20
N LEU A 33 -9.39 3.36 7.44
CA LEU A 33 -10.23 2.38 8.11
C LEU A 33 -10.38 1.11 7.29
N GLN A 34 -10.57 1.23 5.98
CA GLN A 34 -10.68 0.06 5.13
C GLN A 34 -9.39 -0.76 5.15
N LEU A 35 -8.23 -0.09 5.15
CA LEU A 35 -6.95 -0.78 5.23
C LEU A 35 -6.77 -1.45 6.59
N LEU A 36 -7.20 -0.79 7.64
CA LEU A 36 -7.13 -1.35 8.99
C LEU A 36 -7.98 -2.61 9.07
N GLU A 37 -9.19 -2.59 8.51
CA GLU A 37 -10.06 -3.74 8.52
C GLU A 37 -9.46 -4.90 7.71
N ALA A 38 -8.82 -4.59 6.61
CA ALA A 38 -8.18 -5.62 5.79
C ALA A 38 -7.02 -6.28 6.54
N ALA A 39 -6.34 -5.54 7.41
CA ALA A 39 -5.22 -6.05 8.17
C ALA A 39 -5.65 -6.74 9.46
N HIS A 40 -6.91 -6.67 9.80
CA HIS A 40 -7.41 -7.12 11.12
C HIS A 40 -7.12 -8.60 11.39
N GLY A 41 -7.17 -9.43 10.37
CA GLY A 41 -6.96 -10.86 10.53
C GLY A 41 -5.55 -11.26 10.96
N PHE A 42 -4.64 -10.31 11.08
CA PHE A 42 -3.26 -10.59 11.45
C PHE A 42 -2.96 -10.17 12.89
N ALA A 43 -3.95 -10.21 13.75
CA ALA A 43 -3.82 -9.85 15.16
C ALA A 43 -3.31 -8.43 15.33
N PHE A 44 -3.66 -7.59 14.40
CA PHE A 44 -3.21 -6.21 14.41
C PHE A 44 -4.05 -5.41 15.39
N GLU A 45 -3.38 -4.79 16.34
CA GLU A 45 -4.03 -3.90 17.29
C GLU A 45 -3.54 -2.50 17.02
N GLY A 46 -4.44 -1.64 16.64
CA GLY A 46 -3.99 -0.30 16.36
C GLY A 46 -5.15 0.58 15.97
N TYR A 47 -4.79 1.75 15.58
CA TYR A 47 -5.74 2.78 15.20
C TYR A 47 -5.48 3.15 13.76
N GLU A 48 -6.41 3.88 13.16
CA GLU A 48 -6.25 4.29 11.76
C GLU A 48 -4.92 4.97 11.50
N ARG A 49 -4.43 5.75 12.45
CA ARG A 49 -3.16 6.45 12.27
C ARG A 49 -1.96 5.51 12.14
N THR A 50 -2.08 4.29 12.67
CA THR A 50 -0.97 3.34 12.54
C THR A 50 -0.83 2.83 11.11
N ILE A 51 -1.90 2.92 10.34
CA ILE A 51 -1.85 2.58 8.93
C ILE A 51 -0.83 3.46 8.22
N ASP A 52 -0.77 4.74 8.56
CA ASP A 52 0.19 5.64 7.92
C ASP A 52 1.63 5.17 8.16
N ALA A 53 1.92 4.65 9.35
CA ALA A 53 3.25 4.12 9.64
C ALA A 53 3.53 2.85 8.82
N HIS A 54 2.54 1.98 8.69
CA HIS A 54 2.70 0.77 7.89
C HIS A 54 2.85 1.10 6.41
N ILE A 55 2.13 2.09 5.92
CA ILE A 55 2.29 2.56 4.55
C ILE A 55 3.69 3.11 4.33
N ARG A 56 4.19 3.90 5.28
CA ARG A 56 5.55 4.42 5.18
C ARG A 56 6.58 3.30 5.08
N ASN A 57 6.43 2.29 5.94
CA ASN A 57 7.35 1.17 5.92
C ASN A 57 7.25 0.37 4.63
N LEU A 58 6.05 0.18 4.13
CA LEU A 58 5.84 -0.51 2.88
C LEU A 58 6.47 0.26 1.72
N ARG A 59 6.29 1.58 1.69
CA ARG A 59 6.88 2.41 0.66
C ARG A 59 8.41 2.30 0.64
N ARG A 60 9.03 2.21 1.81
CA ARG A 60 10.48 2.04 1.88
C ARG A 60 10.95 0.76 1.20
N LYS A 61 10.07 -0.22 1.13
CA LYS A 61 10.42 -1.53 0.58
C LYS A 61 10.14 -1.63 -0.91
N ILE A 62 9.16 -0.90 -1.43
CA ILE A 62 8.74 -1.06 -2.82
C ILE A 62 8.96 0.17 -3.69
N GLU A 63 9.08 1.36 -3.11
CA GLU A 63 9.25 2.57 -3.90
C GLU A 63 10.74 2.88 -4.08
N GLN A 64 11.10 3.29 -5.29
CA GLN A 64 12.45 3.76 -5.53
C GLN A 64 12.73 5.05 -4.81
N ASP A 65 11.73 5.93 -4.79
CA ASP A 65 11.84 7.23 -4.17
C ASP A 65 10.60 7.45 -3.32
N THR A 66 10.77 7.41 -2.00
CA THR A 66 9.65 7.54 -1.09
C THR A 66 9.05 8.94 -1.09
N HIS A 67 9.77 9.92 -1.61
CA HIS A 67 9.25 11.28 -1.73
C HIS A 67 8.38 11.46 -2.98
N ALA A 68 8.50 10.51 -3.92
CA ALA A 68 7.69 10.52 -5.13
C ALA A 68 7.17 9.10 -5.38
N PRO A 69 6.28 8.60 -4.51
CA PRO A 69 5.83 7.22 -4.61
C PRO A 69 4.99 7.00 -5.87
N LYS A 70 5.34 5.96 -6.59
CA LYS A 70 4.63 5.57 -7.80
C LYS A 70 3.54 4.55 -7.52
N PHE A 71 3.83 3.59 -6.66
CA PHE A 71 2.93 2.47 -6.44
C PHE A 71 1.83 2.82 -5.46
N ILE A 72 2.19 3.26 -4.27
CA ILE A 72 1.19 3.59 -3.25
C ILE A 72 1.08 5.11 -3.18
N GLN A 73 0.01 5.62 -3.74
CA GLN A 73 -0.20 7.06 -3.83
C GLN A 73 -1.14 7.52 -2.72
N THR A 74 -0.86 8.70 -2.19
CA THR A 74 -1.73 9.31 -1.19
C THR A 74 -2.85 10.07 -1.90
N VAL A 75 -4.08 9.81 -1.46
CA VAL A 75 -5.23 10.59 -1.91
C VAL A 75 -5.64 11.44 -0.73
N TYR A 76 -5.25 12.70 -0.75
CA TYR A 76 -5.36 13.56 0.41
C TYR A 76 -6.81 13.71 0.87
N GLY A 77 -7.00 13.58 2.17
CA GLY A 77 -8.32 13.65 2.76
C GLY A 77 -9.13 12.37 2.66
N ILE A 78 -8.64 11.35 1.96
CA ILE A 78 -9.39 10.11 1.76
C ILE A 78 -8.59 8.89 2.20
N GLY A 79 -7.40 8.68 1.64
CA GLY A 79 -6.60 7.51 1.98
C GLY A 79 -5.50 7.25 0.97
N TYR A 80 -5.45 6.01 0.47
CA TYR A 80 -4.37 5.57 -0.41
C TYR A 80 -4.91 4.74 -1.57
N ARG A 81 -4.15 4.69 -2.66
CA ARG A 81 -4.50 3.85 -3.80
C ARG A 81 -3.23 3.30 -4.44
N PHE A 82 -3.38 2.22 -5.19
CA PHE A 82 -2.26 1.63 -5.91
C PHE A 82 -2.33 2.05 -7.37
N GLY A 83 -1.30 2.76 -7.82
CA GLY A 83 -1.29 3.26 -9.18
C GLY A 83 -0.11 2.84 -10.00
N GLY A 84 0.71 1.97 -9.45
CA GLY A 84 2.05 1.80 -9.98
C GLY A 84 2.19 1.26 -11.37
N THR A 85 1.48 0.24 -11.68
CA THR A 85 1.74 -0.43 -12.94
C THR A 85 1.06 0.24 -14.10
N GLY A 86 0.39 1.13 -13.80
CA GLY A 86 -0.30 1.69 -14.78
C GLY A 86 0.21 2.70 -15.49
N GLY A 87 0.43 2.48 -15.02
CA GLY A 87 0.38 3.15 -15.63
C GLY A 87 0.00 4.28 -16.00
N GLY A 88 -0.13 4.38 -16.17
CA GLY A 88 -0.30 5.26 -16.51
C GLY A 88 -0.68 5.94 -17.02
N HIS A 89 -0.95 5.94 -17.05
CA HIS A 89 -1.13 6.59 -17.51
C HIS A 89 -1.20 7.54 -17.67
N GLY A 90 -1.24 7.43 -17.65
CA GLY A 90 -1.28 8.32 -17.69
C GLY A 90 -1.17 9.07 -18.01
N ASP A 91 -1.16 9.03 -18.04
CA ASP A 91 -1.07 9.79 -18.28
C ASP A 91 -1.16 10.38 -18.53
N ASP A 92 -1.11 10.10 -18.47
CA ASP A 92 -1.22 10.66 -18.55
C ASP A 92 -1.30 11.23 -18.70
#